data_fe0402830671886698d5541c4dd07874
#
_entry.id   fe0402830671886698d5541c4dd07874
#
_cell.length_a   1.000
_cell.length_b   1.000
_cell.length_c   1.000
_cell.angle_alpha   90.00
_cell.angle_beta   90.00
_cell.angle_gamma   90.00
#
_symmetry.space_group_name_H-M   'P 1'
#
loop_
_entity.id
_entity.type
_entity.pdbx_description
1 polymer ?
#
loop_
_entity_poly.entity_id
_entity_poly.type
_entity_poly.pdbx_seq_one_letter_code
_entity_poly.pdbx_strand_id
1 'polypeptide(L)'
;IIGTTKEYDPSVFEKVIYDIAKAAKVTILNISKYKFEPQGFTILALLAESHISFHTFPEKGVISFDFFTCGKVNPKIALKILRKEIEHKRVVTSNFDRSSISLYDDIYSTPGQKKYYVVKDVLERLTTKVGQYVEILSLEEFGNALFIDHEIQVAEKDEKVYSSAFFKSSYDLSKKNSNVAIIGGGDGGVARACIENNSNYIDWYELDPEIVESCFKYLPKVCSKVKKSNKIKNFWGDAFESIKSVEDSKYDKIFVDLNDDQYCIDLAKKNMRGLKRILKKGGVITAQVGSKDKKPKQVNNWCKVLEKNFGNVTLSGAHIPSFDCNWNFASSIMK
;
A
#
# COMPACT_ATOMS: atom_id res chain seq x y z
N ILE A 1 2.23 23.47 -19.68
CA ILE A 1 2.30 23.87 -21.09
C ILE A 1 3.75 23.71 -21.52
N ILE A 2 3.98 23.00 -22.61
CA ILE A 2 5.32 22.62 -23.08
C ILE A 2 5.47 23.00 -24.55
N GLY A 3 6.71 23.45 -24.92
CA GLY A 3 7.09 23.74 -26.31
C GLY A 3 6.56 25.07 -26.79
N THR A 4 6.40 26.06 -25.91
CA THR A 4 6.23 27.44 -26.31
C THR A 4 7.63 28.02 -26.67
N THR A 5 7.74 28.54 -27.87
CA THR A 5 8.98 29.22 -28.32
C THR A 5 8.84 30.75 -28.28
N LYS A 6 7.65 31.22 -27.96
CA LYS A 6 7.33 32.63 -27.87
C LYS A 6 7.58 33.15 -26.46
N GLU A 7 8.35 34.20 -26.36
CA GLU A 7 8.44 34.99 -25.12
C GLU A 7 7.19 35.85 -25.01
N TYR A 8 6.49 35.72 -23.90
CA TYR A 8 5.26 36.43 -23.62
C TYR A 8 5.54 37.58 -22.62
N ASP A 9 4.95 38.72 -22.91
CA ASP A 9 4.88 39.79 -21.92
C ASP A 9 3.96 39.37 -20.76
N PRO A 10 4.30 39.71 -19.49
CA PRO A 10 3.46 39.38 -18.33
C PRO A 10 2.00 39.85 -18.44
N SER A 11 1.71 40.91 -19.21
CA SER A 11 0.36 41.41 -19.42
C SER A 11 -0.55 40.43 -20.16
N VAL A 12 0.02 39.53 -20.98
CA VAL A 12 -0.74 38.46 -21.65
C VAL A 12 -1.32 37.50 -20.65
N PHE A 13 -0.53 37.08 -19.65
CA PHE A 13 -0.99 36.17 -18.59
C PHE A 13 -1.96 36.85 -17.63
N GLU A 14 -1.79 38.15 -17.38
CA GLU A 14 -2.73 38.91 -16.59
C GLU A 14 -4.10 38.95 -17.26
N LYS A 15 -4.15 39.20 -18.58
CA LYS A 15 -5.37 39.11 -19.36
C LYS A 15 -5.99 37.69 -19.27
N VAL A 16 -5.17 36.66 -19.42
CA VAL A 16 -5.64 35.27 -19.32
C VAL A 16 -6.23 34.98 -17.92
N ILE A 17 -5.63 35.52 -16.84
CA ILE A 17 -6.16 35.39 -15.47
C ILE A 17 -7.54 36.06 -15.38
N TYR A 18 -7.72 37.27 -15.92
CA TYR A 18 -9.02 37.94 -15.92
C TYR A 18 -10.07 37.17 -16.74
N ASP A 19 -9.68 36.63 -17.92
CA ASP A 19 -10.58 35.85 -18.75
C ASP A 19 -11.02 34.54 -18.06
N ILE A 20 -10.06 33.87 -17.39
CA ILE A 20 -10.38 32.66 -16.57
C ILE A 20 -11.29 33.03 -15.40
N ALA A 21 -10.97 34.07 -14.64
CA ALA A 21 -11.75 34.49 -13.49
C ALA A 21 -13.20 34.82 -13.89
N LYS A 22 -13.36 35.55 -14.98
CA LYS A 22 -14.69 35.90 -15.54
C LYS A 22 -15.46 34.65 -15.97
N ALA A 23 -14.83 33.75 -16.71
CA ALA A 23 -15.48 32.54 -17.21
C ALA A 23 -15.80 31.54 -16.09
N ALA A 24 -14.93 31.46 -15.09
CA ALA A 24 -15.09 30.61 -13.91
C ALA A 24 -16.00 31.22 -12.83
N LYS A 25 -16.36 32.50 -12.97
CA LYS A 25 -17.14 33.27 -11.99
C LYS A 25 -16.48 33.31 -10.62
N VAL A 26 -15.17 33.49 -10.59
CA VAL A 26 -14.37 33.67 -9.36
C VAL A 26 -13.93 35.14 -9.22
N THR A 27 -13.68 35.55 -7.98
CA THR A 27 -13.40 36.95 -7.64
C THR A 27 -11.90 37.16 -7.42
N ILE A 28 -11.26 38.02 -8.25
CA ILE A 28 -9.87 38.41 -8.05
C ILE A 28 -9.79 39.44 -6.93
N LEU A 29 -8.98 39.17 -5.91
CA LEU A 29 -8.71 40.08 -4.79
C LEU A 29 -7.43 40.87 -4.99
N ASN A 30 -6.40 40.22 -5.51
CA ASN A 30 -5.09 40.84 -5.77
C ASN A 30 -4.33 40.10 -6.86
N ILE A 31 -3.41 40.80 -7.57
CA ILE A 31 -2.47 40.18 -8.50
C ILE A 31 -1.07 40.67 -8.15
N SER A 32 -0.15 39.74 -7.91
CA SER A 32 1.27 39.98 -7.67
C SER A 32 2.10 39.44 -8.82
N LYS A 33 3.14 40.17 -9.22
CA LYS A 33 4.02 39.80 -10.32
C LYS A 33 5.48 39.95 -9.91
N TYR A 34 6.33 39.05 -10.38
CA TYR A 34 7.75 39.13 -10.21
C TYR A 34 8.46 38.69 -11.50
N LYS A 35 9.38 39.51 -12.00
CA LYS A 35 10.22 39.18 -13.16
C LYS A 35 11.59 38.74 -12.68
N PHE A 36 12.07 37.62 -13.21
CA PHE A 36 13.41 37.10 -12.89
C PHE A 36 14.46 37.56 -13.88
N GLU A 37 15.68 37.69 -13.41
CA GLU A 37 16.84 37.95 -14.26
C GLU A 37 17.59 36.61 -14.49
N PRO A 38 18.03 36.26 -15.70
CA PRO A 38 17.94 37.10 -16.92
C PRO A 38 16.58 36.96 -17.64
N GLN A 39 15.70 36.01 -17.26
CA GLN A 39 14.44 35.75 -17.94
C GLN A 39 13.42 34.99 -17.08
N GLY A 40 12.18 34.97 -17.51
CA GLY A 40 11.10 34.33 -16.79
C GLY A 40 10.38 35.24 -15.80
N PHE A 41 9.18 34.87 -15.43
CA PHE A 41 8.40 35.61 -14.43
C PHE A 41 7.39 34.67 -13.72
N THR A 42 6.90 35.16 -12.61
CA THR A 42 5.79 34.56 -11.87
C THR A 42 4.66 35.58 -11.75
N ILE A 43 3.43 35.13 -11.98
CA ILE A 43 2.22 35.87 -11.67
C ILE A 43 1.35 35.01 -10.76
N LEU A 44 0.87 35.60 -9.66
CA LEU A 44 -0.05 35.00 -8.72
C LEU A 44 -1.26 35.92 -8.55
N ALA A 45 -2.43 35.40 -8.87
CA ALA A 45 -3.70 36.05 -8.56
C ALA A 45 -4.31 35.39 -7.32
N LEU A 46 -4.50 36.17 -6.27
CA LEU A 46 -5.29 35.79 -5.10
C LEU A 46 -6.76 35.91 -5.47
N LEU A 47 -7.52 34.85 -5.26
CA LEU A 47 -8.96 34.81 -5.44
C LEU A 47 -9.66 34.73 -4.09
N ALA A 48 -10.89 35.20 -4.00
CA ALA A 48 -11.74 34.91 -2.84
C ALA A 48 -11.93 33.41 -2.64
N GLU A 49 -11.89 32.62 -3.71
CA GLU A 49 -12.06 31.18 -3.74
C GLU A 49 -10.74 30.39 -3.75
N SER A 50 -9.57 31.01 -3.78
CA SER A 50 -8.21 30.51 -3.61
C SER A 50 -7.16 31.23 -4.48
N HIS A 51 -6.65 30.65 -5.63
CA HIS A 51 -5.63 31.32 -6.44
C HIS A 51 -5.55 30.81 -7.90
N ILE A 52 -4.91 31.65 -8.74
CA ILE A 52 -4.38 31.29 -10.07
C ILE A 52 -2.90 31.65 -10.09
N SER A 53 -2.03 30.77 -10.57
CA SER A 53 -0.63 31.10 -10.75
C SER A 53 -0.07 30.68 -12.11
N PHE A 54 0.91 31.47 -12.60
CA PHE A 54 1.77 31.13 -13.73
C PHE A 54 3.24 31.28 -13.32
N HIS A 55 4.05 30.32 -13.74
CA HIS A 55 5.49 30.35 -13.68
C HIS A 55 6.04 30.05 -15.07
N THR A 56 6.84 30.93 -15.62
CA THR A 56 7.44 30.74 -16.95
C THR A 56 8.90 30.35 -16.83
N PHE A 57 9.31 29.39 -17.66
CA PHE A 57 10.67 28.89 -17.79
C PHE A 57 11.07 28.95 -19.27
N PRO A 58 11.42 30.16 -19.79
CA PRO A 58 11.68 30.33 -21.22
C PRO A 58 12.83 29.45 -21.72
N GLU A 59 13.85 29.23 -20.89
CA GLU A 59 15.00 28.38 -21.20
C GLU A 59 14.64 26.91 -21.43
N LYS A 60 13.47 26.48 -20.93
CA LYS A 60 12.93 25.11 -21.10
C LYS A 60 11.75 25.06 -22.06
N GLY A 61 11.29 26.24 -22.52
CA GLY A 61 10.04 26.33 -23.29
C GLY A 61 8.82 25.81 -22.52
N VAL A 62 8.79 26.06 -21.18
CA VAL A 62 7.76 25.52 -20.29
C VAL A 62 7.05 26.66 -19.56
N ILE A 63 5.74 26.52 -19.44
CA ILE A 63 4.91 27.36 -18.57
C ILE A 63 4.16 26.41 -17.61
N SER A 64 4.35 26.60 -16.31
CA SER A 64 3.56 25.98 -15.26
C SER A 64 2.34 26.84 -14.95
N PHE A 65 1.19 26.21 -14.84
CA PHE A 65 -0.08 26.88 -14.51
C PHE A 65 -0.78 26.07 -13.42
N ASP A 66 -1.25 26.76 -12.38
CA ASP A 66 -2.12 26.18 -11.37
C ASP A 66 -3.37 27.06 -11.22
N PHE A 67 -4.52 26.40 -11.15
CA PHE A 67 -5.81 27.02 -10.83
C PHE A 67 -6.46 26.19 -9.73
N PHE A 68 -6.43 26.71 -8.54
CA PHE A 68 -7.06 26.10 -7.38
C PHE A 68 -8.27 26.92 -6.95
N THR A 69 -9.40 26.26 -6.67
CA THR A 69 -10.63 26.90 -6.24
C THR A 69 -11.42 25.98 -5.31
N CYS A 70 -11.97 26.54 -4.22
CA CYS A 70 -12.93 25.86 -3.33
C CYS A 70 -14.37 25.89 -3.87
N GLY A 71 -14.62 26.65 -4.96
CA GLY A 71 -15.93 26.81 -5.55
C GLY A 71 -16.34 25.65 -6.45
N LYS A 72 -17.63 25.55 -6.75
CA LYS A 72 -18.17 24.59 -7.74
C LYS A 72 -17.82 25.01 -9.18
N VAL A 73 -16.55 25.06 -9.50
CA VAL A 73 -16.03 25.50 -10.80
C VAL A 73 -15.48 24.33 -11.57
N ASN A 74 -15.80 24.25 -12.87
CA ASN A 74 -15.17 23.26 -13.74
C ASN A 74 -13.79 23.79 -14.24
N PRO A 75 -12.66 23.21 -13.77
CA PRO A 75 -11.33 23.70 -14.14
C PRO A 75 -11.00 23.54 -15.65
N LYS A 76 -11.77 22.76 -16.41
CA LYS A 76 -11.63 22.66 -17.87
C LYS A 76 -11.89 23.99 -18.58
N ILE A 77 -12.56 24.95 -17.94
CA ILE A 77 -12.75 26.32 -18.46
C ILE A 77 -11.40 27.01 -18.62
N ALA A 78 -10.55 26.97 -17.61
CA ALA A 78 -9.21 27.56 -17.64
C ALA A 78 -8.37 26.93 -18.76
N LEU A 79 -8.41 25.60 -18.88
CA LEU A 79 -7.66 24.88 -19.91
C LEU A 79 -8.08 25.27 -21.35
N LYS A 80 -9.38 25.52 -21.57
CA LYS A 80 -9.91 25.98 -22.85
C LYS A 80 -9.36 27.37 -23.22
N ILE A 81 -9.32 28.28 -22.27
CA ILE A 81 -8.79 29.65 -22.47
C ILE A 81 -7.27 29.58 -22.73
N LEU A 82 -6.54 28.85 -21.90
CA LEU A 82 -5.09 28.67 -22.04
C LEU A 82 -4.69 28.16 -23.43
N ARG A 83 -5.38 27.12 -23.92
CA ARG A 83 -5.11 26.54 -25.23
C ARG A 83 -5.36 27.50 -26.39
N LYS A 84 -6.21 28.48 -26.19
CA LYS A 84 -6.51 29.51 -27.20
C LYS A 84 -5.50 30.64 -27.18
N GLU A 85 -5.09 31.09 -25.98
CA GLU A 85 -4.30 32.33 -25.84
C GLU A 85 -2.79 32.06 -25.79
N ILE A 86 -2.36 30.82 -25.46
CA ILE A 86 -0.94 30.46 -25.31
C ILE A 86 -0.55 29.45 -26.39
N GLU A 87 0.42 29.82 -27.23
CA GLU A 87 1.01 28.91 -28.22
C GLU A 87 1.74 27.76 -27.52
N HIS A 88 1.51 26.54 -27.97
CA HIS A 88 2.08 25.37 -27.34
C HIS A 88 2.13 24.16 -28.28
N LYS A 89 3.13 23.28 -28.08
CA LYS A 89 3.20 21.95 -28.71
C LYS A 89 2.40 20.91 -27.93
N ARG A 90 2.43 21.00 -26.61
CA ARG A 90 1.79 20.01 -25.72
C ARG A 90 1.29 20.67 -24.43
N VAL A 91 0.14 20.21 -23.96
CA VAL A 91 -0.37 20.54 -22.62
C VAL A 91 -0.50 19.24 -21.84
N VAL A 92 0.15 19.18 -20.67
CA VAL A 92 -0.01 18.12 -19.69
C VAL A 92 -0.86 18.67 -18.56
N THR A 93 -1.88 17.94 -18.14
CA THR A 93 -2.79 18.38 -17.09
C THR A 93 -2.95 17.30 -16.04
N SER A 94 -3.00 17.69 -14.77
CA SER A 94 -3.44 16.89 -13.64
C SER A 94 -4.58 17.62 -12.96
N ASN A 95 -5.58 16.88 -12.51
CA ASN A 95 -6.71 17.43 -11.77
C ASN A 95 -6.80 16.70 -10.43
N PHE A 96 -6.72 17.46 -9.34
CA PHE A 96 -6.81 16.95 -7.98
C PHE A 96 -8.00 17.59 -7.28
N ASP A 97 -8.91 16.78 -6.80
CA ASP A 97 -9.94 17.25 -5.88
C ASP A 97 -9.32 17.33 -4.47
N ARG A 98 -9.03 18.54 -4.03
CA ARG A 98 -8.45 18.81 -2.71
C ARG A 98 -9.52 18.98 -1.60
N SER A 99 -10.78 18.95 -1.95
CA SER A 99 -11.88 19.20 -1.01
C SER A 99 -12.34 17.96 -0.26
N SER A 100 -12.17 16.78 -0.84
CA SER A 100 -12.71 15.52 -0.33
C SER A 100 -11.78 14.31 -0.46
N ILE A 101 -10.61 14.47 -1.11
CA ILE A 101 -9.73 13.36 -1.42
C ILE A 101 -8.32 13.67 -0.93
N SER A 102 -7.83 12.88 0.02
CA SER A 102 -6.43 12.83 0.39
C SER A 102 -5.73 11.77 -0.48
N LEU A 103 -4.56 12.13 -1.03
CA LEU A 103 -3.68 11.18 -1.68
C LEU A 103 -2.70 10.64 -0.65
N TYR A 104 -2.63 9.33 -0.54
CA TYR A 104 -1.66 8.64 0.32
C TYR A 104 -0.53 8.11 -0.55
N ASP A 105 0.70 8.57 -0.30
CA ASP A 105 1.89 8.17 -1.07
C ASP A 105 2.29 6.73 -0.70
N ASP A 106 2.40 5.88 -1.70
CA ASP A 106 2.87 4.52 -1.49
C ASP A 106 4.40 4.50 -1.46
N ILE A 107 4.98 4.20 -0.30
CA ILE A 107 6.43 4.11 -0.12
C ILE A 107 7.07 2.99 -0.94
N TYR A 108 6.29 2.00 -1.38
CA TYR A 108 6.73 0.88 -2.21
C TYR A 108 6.61 1.13 -3.72
N SER A 109 6.55 2.39 -4.13
CA SER A 109 6.57 2.72 -5.55
C SER A 109 7.81 2.14 -6.24
N THR A 110 7.61 1.60 -7.44
CA THR A 110 8.74 1.16 -8.28
C THR A 110 9.65 2.36 -8.61
N PRO A 111 10.99 2.21 -8.60
CA PRO A 111 11.89 3.28 -8.98
C PRO A 111 11.49 3.94 -10.32
N GLY A 112 11.36 5.26 -10.31
CA GLY A 112 10.89 6.04 -11.45
C GLY A 112 9.36 6.13 -11.62
N GLN A 113 8.60 5.52 -10.71
CA GLN A 113 7.15 5.63 -10.64
C GLN A 113 6.71 6.17 -9.27
N LYS A 114 5.54 6.77 -9.23
CA LYS A 114 4.86 7.19 -8.00
C LYS A 114 3.47 6.58 -7.99
N LYS A 115 3.12 5.91 -6.90
CA LYS A 115 1.80 5.34 -6.68
C LYS A 115 1.13 6.06 -5.52
N TYR A 116 -0.14 6.37 -5.68
CA TYR A 116 -0.96 7.00 -4.66
C TYR A 116 -2.25 6.22 -4.48
N TYR A 117 -2.68 6.08 -3.25
CA TYR A 117 -4.04 5.66 -2.95
C TYR A 117 -4.93 6.89 -2.76
N VAL A 118 -6.13 6.83 -3.30
CA VAL A 118 -7.16 7.84 -3.06
C VAL A 118 -7.86 7.47 -1.76
N VAL A 119 -7.66 8.29 -0.73
CA VAL A 119 -8.23 8.09 0.61
C VAL A 119 -9.54 8.86 0.73
N LYS A 120 -10.63 8.15 1.05
CA LYS A 120 -11.94 8.72 1.36
C LYS A 120 -12.03 9.18 2.80
N ASP A 121 -11.50 8.36 3.72
CA ASP A 121 -11.59 8.62 5.15
C ASP A 121 -10.43 7.97 5.89
N VAL A 122 -10.06 8.57 7.02
CA VAL A 122 -9.10 8.03 7.97
C VAL A 122 -9.87 7.46 9.15
N LEU A 123 -9.95 6.15 9.23
CA LEU A 123 -10.75 5.45 10.23
C LEU A 123 -10.03 5.32 11.58
N GLU A 124 -8.72 5.14 11.55
CA GLU A 124 -7.87 5.05 12.74
C GLU A 124 -6.43 5.41 12.44
N ARG A 125 -5.75 6.02 13.41
CA ARG A 125 -4.31 6.23 13.47
C ARG A 125 -3.84 6.04 14.89
N LEU A 126 -2.86 5.19 15.10
CA LEU A 126 -2.24 4.98 16.42
C LEU A 126 -0.79 4.54 16.28
N THR A 127 -0.01 4.78 17.33
CA THR A 127 1.26 4.09 17.54
C THR A 127 1.02 3.05 18.60
N THR A 128 1.25 1.79 18.27
CA THR A 128 1.00 0.68 19.20
C THR A 128 2.05 0.61 20.31
N LYS A 129 1.78 -0.18 21.35
CA LYS A 129 2.70 -0.37 22.47
C LYS A 129 4.03 -1.02 22.05
N VAL A 130 4.04 -1.76 20.96
CA VAL A 130 5.27 -2.33 20.38
C VAL A 130 6.00 -1.37 19.44
N GLY A 131 5.44 -0.16 19.23
CA GLY A 131 6.08 0.93 18.48
C GLY A 131 5.75 0.97 16.99
N GLN A 132 4.79 0.17 16.48
CA GLN A 132 4.36 0.23 15.10
C GLN A 132 3.38 1.38 14.87
N TYR A 133 3.55 2.13 13.78
CA TYR A 133 2.58 3.15 13.37
C TYR A 133 1.52 2.53 12.47
N VAL A 134 0.30 2.52 12.95
CA VAL A 134 -0.84 1.85 12.30
C VAL A 134 -1.83 2.88 11.79
N GLU A 135 -2.26 2.71 10.55
CA GLU A 135 -3.34 3.47 9.94
C GLU A 135 -4.36 2.53 9.33
N ILE A 136 -5.64 2.77 9.63
CA ILE A 136 -6.75 2.16 8.89
C ILE A 136 -7.38 3.26 8.03
N LEU A 137 -7.29 3.09 6.72
CA LEU A 137 -7.77 4.06 5.73
C LEU A 137 -8.90 3.46 4.92
N SER A 138 -9.93 4.25 4.64
CA SER A 138 -10.96 3.91 3.65
C SER A 138 -10.49 4.38 2.27
N LEU A 139 -10.15 3.46 1.39
CA LEU A 139 -9.67 3.74 0.05
C LEU A 139 -10.80 3.72 -0.98
N GLU A 140 -10.71 4.57 -2.01
CA GLU A 140 -11.71 4.66 -3.09
C GLU A 140 -11.88 3.32 -3.81
N GLU A 141 -10.77 2.71 -4.23
CA GLU A 141 -10.80 1.50 -5.06
C GLU A 141 -10.80 0.21 -4.25
N PHE A 142 -10.13 0.18 -3.07
CA PHE A 142 -9.82 -1.06 -2.36
C PHE A 142 -10.63 -1.31 -1.08
N GLY A 143 -11.52 -0.37 -0.70
CA GLY A 143 -12.24 -0.44 0.57
C GLY A 143 -11.36 -0.10 1.76
N ASN A 144 -11.67 -0.62 2.93
CA ASN A 144 -10.83 -0.39 4.09
C ASN A 144 -9.52 -1.17 3.98
N ALA A 145 -8.43 -0.52 4.35
CA ALA A 145 -7.07 -1.07 4.24
C ALA A 145 -6.25 -0.76 5.50
N LEU A 146 -5.41 -1.71 5.89
CA LEU A 146 -4.42 -1.57 6.95
C LEU A 146 -3.09 -1.13 6.34
N PHE A 147 -2.50 -0.11 6.94
CA PHE A 147 -1.12 0.31 6.70
C PHE A 147 -0.33 0.22 8.01
N ILE A 148 0.89 -0.29 7.94
CA ILE A 148 1.85 -0.31 9.04
C ILE A 148 3.09 0.40 8.55
N ASP A 149 3.56 1.41 9.31
CA ASP A 149 4.74 2.22 8.95
C ASP A 149 4.68 2.74 7.50
N HIS A 150 3.50 3.22 7.09
CA HIS A 150 3.17 3.74 5.76
C HIS A 150 3.17 2.71 4.62
N GLU A 151 3.25 1.42 4.93
CA GLU A 151 3.18 0.35 3.96
C GLU A 151 1.83 -0.37 4.03
N ILE A 152 1.19 -0.58 2.88
CA ILE A 152 -0.07 -1.33 2.83
C ILE A 152 0.18 -2.79 3.17
N GLN A 153 -0.59 -3.33 4.11
CA GLN A 153 -0.51 -4.73 4.53
C GLN A 153 -1.67 -5.57 3.99
N VAL A 154 -2.85 -4.99 3.93
CA VAL A 154 -4.07 -5.67 3.45
C VAL A 154 -5.11 -4.65 3.02
N ALA A 155 -5.92 -5.00 2.01
CA ALA A 155 -7.11 -4.25 1.64
C ALA A 155 -8.30 -5.19 1.46
N GLU A 156 -9.50 -4.78 1.90
CA GLU A 156 -10.70 -5.63 1.92
C GLU A 156 -11.09 -6.21 0.55
N LYS A 157 -10.80 -5.49 -0.53
CA LYS A 157 -11.25 -5.87 -1.88
C LYS A 157 -10.50 -7.09 -2.42
N ASP A 158 -9.23 -7.22 -2.11
CA ASP A 158 -8.36 -8.25 -2.70
C ASP A 158 -7.63 -9.15 -1.67
N GLU A 159 -7.89 -8.95 -0.39
CA GLU A 159 -7.35 -9.79 0.68
C GLU A 159 -7.55 -11.29 0.40
N LYS A 160 -8.73 -11.69 -0.10
CA LYS A 160 -9.01 -13.09 -0.43
C LYS A 160 -8.10 -13.67 -1.51
N VAL A 161 -7.60 -12.84 -2.42
CA VAL A 161 -6.64 -13.28 -3.44
C VAL A 161 -5.33 -13.66 -2.75
N TYR A 162 -4.85 -12.80 -1.84
CA TYR A 162 -3.64 -13.03 -1.05
C TYR A 162 -3.77 -14.29 -0.19
N SER A 163 -4.72 -14.32 0.74
CA SER A 163 -4.85 -15.40 1.72
C SER A 163 -5.17 -16.74 1.09
N SER A 164 -5.96 -16.77 0.01
CA SER A 164 -6.23 -18.01 -0.72
C SER A 164 -5.01 -18.55 -1.46
N ALA A 165 -4.22 -17.65 -2.09
CA ALA A 165 -2.98 -18.05 -2.75
C ALA A 165 -1.94 -18.52 -1.74
N PHE A 166 -1.82 -17.84 -0.59
CA PHE A 166 -0.94 -18.23 0.49
C PHE A 166 -1.31 -19.61 1.05
N PHE A 167 -2.59 -19.83 1.35
CA PHE A 167 -3.06 -21.15 1.81
C PHE A 167 -2.81 -22.25 0.77
N LYS A 168 -3.15 -22.00 -0.51
CA LYS A 168 -2.94 -22.95 -1.61
C LYS A 168 -1.48 -23.31 -1.81
N SER A 169 -0.56 -22.41 -1.55
CA SER A 169 0.88 -22.67 -1.66
C SER A 169 1.40 -23.69 -0.65
N SER A 170 0.61 -24.08 0.36
CA SER A 170 0.95 -25.09 1.33
C SER A 170 0.82 -26.56 0.81
N TYR A 171 0.80 -26.76 -0.49
CA TYR A 171 0.80 -28.02 -1.26
C TYR A 171 -0.30 -29.02 -0.99
N ASP A 172 -0.64 -29.28 0.26
CA ASP A 172 -1.53 -30.37 0.58
C ASP A 172 -2.94 -29.86 0.88
N LEU A 173 -3.67 -29.65 -0.21
CA LEU A 173 -5.08 -29.31 -0.14
C LEU A 173 -5.95 -30.51 0.28
N SER A 174 -5.40 -31.73 0.23
CA SER A 174 -6.13 -32.98 0.56
C SER A 174 -6.17 -33.25 2.06
N LYS A 175 -5.22 -32.73 2.84
CA LYS A 175 -5.24 -32.83 4.31
C LYS A 175 -6.30 -31.89 4.91
N LYS A 176 -7.52 -32.36 4.92
CA LYS A 176 -8.57 -31.81 5.79
C LYS A 176 -8.15 -32.05 7.24
N ASN A 177 -8.56 -31.14 8.15
CA ASN A 177 -8.29 -31.26 9.60
C ASN A 177 -6.81 -31.14 9.99
N SER A 178 -6.06 -30.25 9.33
CA SER A 178 -4.68 -29.93 9.71
C SER A 178 -4.61 -29.07 10.98
N ASN A 179 -3.61 -29.35 11.80
CA ASN A 179 -3.21 -28.47 12.89
C ASN A 179 -2.27 -27.41 12.34
N VAL A 180 -2.55 -26.16 12.57
CA VAL A 180 -1.88 -25.03 11.93
C VAL A 180 -1.24 -24.13 12.97
N ALA A 181 -0.02 -23.66 12.68
CA ALA A 181 0.56 -22.49 13.33
C ALA A 181 0.61 -21.33 12.32
N ILE A 182 0.25 -20.14 12.76
CA ILE A 182 0.41 -18.89 12.02
C ILE A 182 1.35 -17.99 12.82
N ILE A 183 2.42 -17.54 12.20
CA ILE A 183 3.41 -16.63 12.78
C ILE A 183 3.22 -15.27 12.12
N GLY A 184 2.70 -14.29 12.85
CA GLY A 184 2.29 -12.99 12.31
C GLY A 184 0.88 -13.02 11.71
N GLY A 185 0.64 -12.22 10.69
CA GLY A 185 -0.65 -12.14 9.98
C GLY A 185 -1.75 -11.49 10.81
N GLY A 186 -1.44 -10.39 11.48
CA GLY A 186 -2.32 -9.65 12.40
C GLY A 186 -3.65 -9.20 11.79
N ASP A 187 -3.77 -9.16 10.46
CA ASP A 187 -5.03 -8.86 9.77
C ASP A 187 -6.06 -10.01 9.84
N GLY A 188 -5.62 -11.25 10.15
CA GLY A 188 -6.47 -12.42 10.27
C GLY A 188 -6.89 -13.10 8.95
N GLY A 189 -6.42 -12.62 7.80
CA GLY A 189 -6.77 -13.19 6.48
C GLY A 189 -6.33 -14.62 6.31
N VAL A 190 -5.10 -14.96 6.71
CA VAL A 190 -4.57 -16.34 6.67
C VAL A 190 -5.33 -17.22 7.65
N ALA A 191 -5.63 -16.73 8.85
CA ALA A 191 -6.43 -17.48 9.84
C ALA A 191 -7.84 -17.78 9.29
N ARG A 192 -8.48 -16.81 8.62
CA ARG A 192 -9.75 -17.03 7.92
C ARG A 192 -9.62 -18.08 6.83
N ALA A 193 -8.58 -18.01 6.00
CA ALA A 193 -8.36 -19.01 4.95
C ALA A 193 -8.20 -20.42 5.53
N CYS A 194 -7.49 -20.56 6.64
CA CYS A 194 -7.38 -21.86 7.36
C CYS A 194 -8.72 -22.37 7.86
N ILE A 195 -9.59 -21.51 8.42
CA ILE A 195 -10.95 -21.90 8.85
C ILE A 195 -11.77 -22.37 7.64
N GLU A 196 -11.76 -21.61 6.56
CA GLU A 196 -12.52 -21.89 5.32
C GLU A 196 -12.09 -23.21 4.66
N ASN A 197 -10.84 -23.61 4.86
CA ASN A 197 -10.30 -24.88 4.37
C ASN A 197 -10.29 -26.01 5.41
N ASN A 198 -11.15 -25.91 6.44
CA ASN A 198 -11.40 -26.95 7.43
C ASN A 198 -10.17 -27.35 8.26
N SER A 199 -9.29 -26.43 8.62
CA SER A 199 -8.26 -26.68 9.61
C SER A 199 -8.89 -27.15 10.93
N ASN A 200 -8.21 -28.10 11.61
CA ASN A 200 -8.71 -28.70 12.84
C ASN A 200 -8.66 -27.68 13.99
N TYR A 201 -7.45 -27.15 14.22
CA TYR A 201 -7.26 -26.01 15.09
C TYR A 201 -6.10 -25.14 14.59
N ILE A 202 -6.05 -23.91 15.06
CA ILE A 202 -5.10 -22.86 14.63
C ILE A 202 -4.52 -22.22 15.88
N ASP A 203 -3.21 -22.35 16.06
CA ASP A 203 -2.46 -21.54 17.03
C ASP A 203 -1.93 -20.31 16.28
N TRP A 204 -2.42 -19.13 16.65
CA TRP A 204 -2.09 -17.87 16.02
C TRP A 204 -1.19 -17.05 16.93
N TYR A 205 0.06 -16.85 16.51
CA TYR A 205 1.10 -16.14 17.22
C TYR A 205 1.28 -14.75 16.60
N GLU A 206 0.89 -13.71 17.30
CA GLU A 206 0.94 -12.35 16.81
C GLU A 206 1.61 -11.44 17.85
N LEU A 207 2.56 -10.63 17.36
CA LEU A 207 3.34 -9.72 18.20
C LEU A 207 2.47 -8.61 18.79
N ASP A 208 1.58 -8.06 17.97
CA ASP A 208 0.84 -6.86 18.26
C ASP A 208 -0.68 -7.07 18.29
N PRO A 209 -1.28 -7.30 19.47
CA PRO A 209 -2.72 -7.47 19.60
C PRO A 209 -3.51 -6.20 19.23
N GLU A 210 -2.91 -5.01 19.28
CA GLU A 210 -3.61 -3.75 18.94
C GLU A 210 -3.91 -3.70 17.43
N ILE A 211 -3.04 -4.26 16.58
CA ILE A 211 -3.30 -4.43 15.13
C ILE A 211 -4.51 -5.34 14.93
N VAL A 212 -4.56 -6.48 15.63
CA VAL A 212 -5.69 -7.41 15.52
C VAL A 212 -7.00 -6.77 15.94
N GLU A 213 -6.98 -5.98 17.02
CA GLU A 213 -8.16 -5.24 17.50
C GLU A 213 -8.63 -4.22 16.47
N SER A 214 -7.73 -3.45 15.87
CA SER A 214 -8.02 -2.49 14.79
C SER A 214 -8.62 -3.20 13.57
N CYS A 215 -8.05 -4.35 13.16
CA CYS A 215 -8.59 -5.14 12.07
C CYS A 215 -9.98 -5.71 12.40
N PHE A 216 -10.21 -6.19 13.61
CA PHE A 216 -11.52 -6.67 14.04
C PHE A 216 -12.59 -5.59 14.07
N LYS A 217 -12.19 -4.33 14.26
CA LYS A 217 -13.09 -3.18 14.28
C LYS A 217 -13.40 -2.67 12.87
N TYR A 218 -12.41 -2.54 12.02
CA TYR A 218 -12.52 -1.80 10.78
C TYR A 218 -12.41 -2.64 9.49
N LEU A 219 -11.98 -3.90 9.59
CA LEU A 219 -11.87 -4.85 8.48
C LEU A 219 -12.79 -6.07 8.67
N PRO A 220 -14.09 -5.89 8.92
CA PRO A 220 -14.99 -7.00 9.26
C PRO A 220 -15.11 -8.04 8.15
N LYS A 221 -14.92 -7.67 6.88
CA LYS A 221 -14.95 -8.63 5.76
C LYS A 221 -13.78 -9.61 5.81
N VAL A 222 -12.64 -9.18 6.34
CA VAL A 222 -11.47 -10.03 6.54
C VAL A 222 -11.64 -10.89 7.81
N CYS A 223 -12.03 -10.28 8.92
CA CYS A 223 -11.89 -10.82 10.27
C CYS A 223 -13.15 -11.51 10.85
N SER A 224 -14.33 -11.35 10.24
CA SER A 224 -15.61 -11.76 10.89
C SER A 224 -15.68 -13.24 11.29
N LYS A 225 -15.12 -14.14 10.49
CA LYS A 225 -15.07 -15.59 10.81
C LYS A 225 -14.04 -15.91 11.88
N VAL A 226 -12.93 -15.16 11.89
CA VAL A 226 -11.82 -15.33 12.84
C VAL A 226 -12.27 -15.01 14.25
N LYS A 227 -12.88 -13.85 14.45
CA LYS A 227 -13.36 -13.35 15.75
C LYS A 227 -14.36 -14.30 16.41
N LYS A 228 -15.15 -15.04 15.61
CA LYS A 228 -16.20 -15.94 16.10
C LYS A 228 -15.78 -17.42 16.18
N SER A 229 -14.55 -17.74 15.78
CA SER A 229 -14.10 -19.12 15.68
C SER A 229 -13.61 -19.67 17.01
N ASN A 230 -14.10 -20.84 17.39
CA ASN A 230 -13.57 -21.60 18.51
C ASN A 230 -12.36 -22.49 18.16
N LYS A 231 -11.93 -22.46 16.90
CA LYS A 231 -10.78 -23.22 16.40
C LYS A 231 -9.46 -22.48 16.56
N ILE A 232 -9.49 -21.18 16.92
CA ILE A 232 -8.30 -20.34 17.03
C ILE A 232 -7.94 -20.14 18.49
N LYS A 233 -6.67 -20.35 18.79
CA LYS A 233 -6.04 -19.97 20.04
C LYS A 233 -5.00 -18.89 19.74
N ASN A 234 -5.14 -17.73 20.36
CA ASN A 234 -4.25 -16.60 20.19
C ASN A 234 -3.11 -16.64 21.21
N PHE A 235 -1.90 -16.31 20.76
CA PHE A 235 -0.70 -16.14 21.56
C PHE A 235 -0.11 -14.77 21.22
N TRP A 236 -0.21 -13.87 22.19
CA TRP A 236 0.24 -12.49 22.02
C TRP A 236 1.70 -12.33 22.45
N GLY A 237 2.50 -11.59 21.67
CA GLY A 237 3.90 -11.31 21.90
C GLY A 237 4.83 -12.06 20.95
N ASP A 238 6.11 -12.15 21.32
CA ASP A 238 7.12 -12.79 20.44
C ASP A 238 6.77 -14.26 20.17
N ALA A 239 6.44 -14.52 18.91
CA ALA A 239 6.11 -15.86 18.41
C ALA A 239 7.26 -16.85 18.65
N PHE A 240 8.50 -16.41 18.46
CA PHE A 240 9.68 -17.28 18.55
C PHE A 240 10.05 -17.63 20.00
N GLU A 241 9.69 -16.79 20.96
CA GLU A 241 9.72 -17.15 22.37
C GLU A 241 8.59 -18.13 22.71
N SER A 242 7.37 -17.84 22.24
CA SER A 242 6.18 -18.66 22.51
C SER A 242 6.33 -20.10 22.00
N ILE A 243 6.88 -20.31 20.82
CA ILE A 243 7.05 -21.64 20.23
C ILE A 243 8.08 -22.51 20.99
N LYS A 244 8.94 -21.95 21.84
CA LYS A 244 9.88 -22.75 22.63
C LYS A 244 9.20 -23.77 23.55
N SER A 245 8.02 -23.43 24.06
CA SER A 245 7.20 -24.29 24.92
C SER A 245 6.26 -25.23 24.17
N VAL A 246 6.19 -25.14 22.84
CA VAL A 246 5.35 -25.99 22.01
C VAL A 246 5.95 -27.39 21.87
N GLU A 247 5.12 -28.41 21.89
CA GLU A 247 5.50 -29.82 21.68
C GLU A 247 6.12 -30.04 20.31
N ASP A 248 7.03 -30.98 20.23
CA ASP A 248 7.65 -31.40 18.97
C ASP A 248 6.62 -32.02 18.03
N SER A 249 6.76 -31.76 16.74
CA SER A 249 5.88 -32.34 15.70
C SER A 249 4.38 -32.11 15.94
N LYS A 250 4.00 -30.93 16.40
CA LYS A 250 2.62 -30.58 16.70
C LYS A 250 1.81 -30.20 15.45
N TYR A 251 2.41 -29.46 14.51
CA TYR A 251 1.70 -28.85 13.40
C TYR A 251 1.88 -29.61 12.09
N ASP A 252 0.81 -29.68 11.32
CA ASP A 252 0.83 -30.17 9.94
C ASP A 252 1.25 -29.05 8.97
N LYS A 253 0.92 -27.80 9.32
CA LYS A 253 1.26 -26.62 8.52
C LYS A 253 1.73 -25.46 9.40
N ILE A 254 2.73 -24.74 8.91
CA ILE A 254 3.19 -23.48 9.50
C ILE A 254 3.12 -22.41 8.41
N PHE A 255 2.41 -21.32 8.67
CA PHE A 255 2.42 -20.12 7.85
C PHE A 255 3.25 -19.06 8.54
N VAL A 256 4.21 -18.48 7.81
CA VAL A 256 5.06 -17.38 8.28
C VAL A 256 4.65 -16.13 7.50
N ASP A 257 3.86 -15.29 8.15
CA ASP A 257 3.26 -14.08 7.58
C ASP A 257 3.82 -12.84 8.29
N LEU A 258 5.12 -12.69 8.18
CA LEU A 258 5.89 -11.56 8.70
C LEU A 258 6.18 -10.57 7.56
N ASN A 259 6.58 -9.35 7.88
CA ASN A 259 7.04 -8.40 6.87
C ASN A 259 8.17 -8.99 6.01
N ASP A 260 8.26 -8.53 4.77
CA ASP A 260 9.22 -9.04 3.79
C ASP A 260 10.59 -8.33 3.84
N ASP A 261 10.89 -7.62 4.91
CA ASP A 261 12.16 -6.92 5.13
C ASP A 261 13.32 -7.83 5.59
N GLN A 262 14.53 -7.30 5.54
CA GLN A 262 15.73 -8.06 5.89
C GLN A 262 15.76 -8.44 7.38
N TYR A 263 15.18 -7.62 8.26
CA TYR A 263 15.11 -7.91 9.69
C TYR A 263 14.27 -9.18 9.95
N CYS A 264 13.10 -9.26 9.34
CA CYS A 264 12.22 -10.43 9.45
C CYS A 264 12.83 -11.70 8.87
N ILE A 265 13.57 -11.59 7.76
CA ILE A 265 14.34 -12.71 7.18
C ILE A 265 15.39 -13.22 8.17
N ASP A 266 16.18 -12.33 8.77
CA ASP A 266 17.23 -12.70 9.72
C ASP A 266 16.65 -13.26 11.03
N LEU A 267 15.52 -12.72 11.48
CA LEU A 267 14.77 -13.23 12.62
C LEU A 267 14.26 -14.66 12.37
N ALA A 268 13.62 -14.91 11.23
CA ALA A 268 13.16 -16.23 10.84
C ALA A 268 14.32 -17.22 10.71
N LYS A 269 15.44 -16.80 10.08
CA LYS A 269 16.66 -17.61 9.94
C LYS A 269 17.23 -18.04 11.29
N LYS A 270 17.29 -17.13 12.26
CA LYS A 270 17.75 -17.41 13.64
C LYS A 270 16.86 -18.45 14.34
N ASN A 271 15.56 -18.42 14.06
CA ASN A 271 14.58 -19.24 14.76
C ASN A 271 14.11 -20.49 13.98
N MET A 272 14.72 -20.77 12.82
CA MET A 272 14.30 -21.84 11.92
C MET A 272 14.36 -23.23 12.57
N ARG A 273 15.28 -23.44 13.52
CA ARG A 273 15.34 -24.68 14.32
C ARG A 273 14.04 -24.92 15.12
N GLY A 274 13.50 -23.87 15.74
CA GLY A 274 12.24 -23.93 16.50
C GLY A 274 11.06 -24.30 15.60
N LEU A 275 10.95 -23.62 14.44
CA LEU A 275 9.92 -23.91 13.45
C LEU A 275 10.01 -25.36 12.93
N LYS A 276 11.23 -25.81 12.66
CA LYS A 276 11.48 -27.19 12.21
C LYS A 276 11.04 -28.22 13.28
N ARG A 277 11.34 -27.98 14.55
CA ARG A 277 11.01 -28.86 15.67
C ARG A 277 9.50 -29.08 15.84
N ILE A 278 8.72 -28.00 15.73
CA ILE A 278 7.26 -28.06 15.93
C ILE A 278 6.47 -28.55 14.70
N LEU A 279 7.12 -28.64 13.53
CA LEU A 279 6.53 -29.13 12.30
C LEU A 279 6.63 -30.64 12.23
N LYS A 280 5.55 -31.34 11.90
CA LYS A 280 5.53 -32.79 11.69
C LYS A 280 6.36 -33.20 10.48
N LYS A 281 6.89 -34.41 10.50
CA LYS A 281 7.42 -35.04 9.30
C LYS A 281 6.33 -35.11 8.22
N GLY A 282 6.65 -34.71 6.99
CA GLY A 282 5.68 -34.53 5.91
C GLY A 282 4.80 -33.27 6.03
N GLY A 283 4.95 -32.51 7.09
CA GLY A 283 4.29 -31.21 7.23
C GLY A 283 4.89 -30.14 6.32
N VAL A 284 4.17 -29.02 6.13
CA VAL A 284 4.53 -27.96 5.20
C VAL A 284 4.78 -26.66 5.95
N ILE A 285 5.90 -26.00 5.68
CA ILE A 285 6.10 -24.60 6.04
C ILE A 285 5.95 -23.75 4.80
N THR A 286 5.22 -22.65 4.92
CA THR A 286 5.02 -21.68 3.86
C THR A 286 5.26 -20.29 4.41
N ALA A 287 6.08 -19.49 3.72
CA ALA A 287 6.33 -18.09 4.08
C ALA A 287 5.86 -17.16 2.95
N GLN A 288 5.26 -16.02 3.31
CA GLN A 288 5.20 -14.91 2.40
C GLN A 288 6.63 -14.36 2.22
N VAL A 289 7.01 -14.01 1.01
CA VAL A 289 8.41 -13.65 0.69
C VAL A 289 8.52 -12.37 -0.13
N GLY A 290 7.42 -11.64 -0.31
CA GLY A 290 7.38 -10.40 -1.07
C GLY A 290 7.27 -10.62 -2.58
N SER A 291 7.54 -9.57 -3.33
CA SER A 291 7.44 -9.57 -4.78
C SER A 291 8.80 -9.81 -5.44
N LYS A 292 8.91 -10.88 -6.22
CA LYS A 292 10.12 -11.17 -6.99
C LYS A 292 10.39 -10.10 -8.06
N ASP A 293 9.33 -9.47 -8.58
CA ASP A 293 9.45 -8.43 -9.60
C ASP A 293 10.04 -7.14 -9.01
N LYS A 294 9.67 -6.80 -7.77
CA LYS A 294 10.13 -5.57 -7.08
C LYS A 294 11.41 -5.79 -6.27
N LYS A 295 11.52 -6.93 -5.56
CA LYS A 295 12.60 -7.22 -4.59
C LYS A 295 13.19 -8.62 -4.79
N PRO A 296 13.78 -8.96 -5.97
CA PRO A 296 14.24 -10.32 -6.27
C PRO A 296 15.30 -10.85 -5.31
N LYS A 297 16.21 -10.00 -4.81
CA LYS A 297 17.25 -10.39 -3.85
C LYS A 297 16.63 -10.88 -2.54
N GLN A 298 15.60 -10.25 -2.07
CA GLN A 298 14.92 -10.54 -0.83
C GLN A 298 14.14 -11.87 -0.92
N VAL A 299 13.39 -12.07 -2.01
CA VAL A 299 12.73 -13.34 -2.29
C VAL A 299 13.73 -14.50 -2.35
N ASN A 300 14.85 -14.30 -3.05
CA ASN A 300 15.92 -15.30 -3.12
C ASN A 300 16.54 -15.61 -1.75
N ASN A 301 16.69 -14.61 -0.87
CA ASN A 301 17.20 -14.82 0.49
C ASN A 301 16.26 -15.69 1.31
N TRP A 302 14.94 -15.42 1.26
CA TRP A 302 13.92 -16.25 1.90
C TRP A 302 13.95 -17.69 1.39
N CYS A 303 13.98 -17.89 0.08
CA CYS A 303 14.07 -19.23 -0.53
C CYS A 303 15.32 -20.00 -0.03
N LYS A 304 16.48 -19.36 0.02
CA LYS A 304 17.71 -19.97 0.54
C LYS A 304 17.59 -20.38 2.02
N VAL A 305 16.91 -19.58 2.85
CA VAL A 305 16.68 -19.91 4.26
C VAL A 305 15.83 -21.17 4.39
N LEU A 306 14.74 -21.26 3.63
CA LEU A 306 13.87 -22.43 3.63
C LEU A 306 14.59 -23.66 3.04
N GLU A 307 15.27 -23.52 1.91
CA GLU A 307 15.99 -24.60 1.24
C GLU A 307 17.05 -25.22 2.13
N LYS A 308 17.83 -24.40 2.83
CA LYS A 308 18.85 -24.87 3.77
C LYS A 308 18.28 -25.73 4.91
N ASN A 309 17.06 -25.45 5.37
CA ASN A 309 16.50 -26.06 6.56
C ASN A 309 15.53 -27.21 6.25
N PHE A 310 14.81 -27.15 5.13
CA PHE A 310 13.76 -28.10 4.77
C PHE A 310 13.98 -28.83 3.44
N GLY A 311 14.89 -28.34 2.60
CA GLY A 311 15.16 -28.88 1.26
C GLY A 311 14.43 -28.10 0.18
N ASN A 312 13.90 -28.82 -0.83
CA ASN A 312 13.33 -28.19 -2.02
C ASN A 312 12.28 -27.13 -1.68
N VAL A 313 12.42 -25.97 -2.30
CA VAL A 313 11.47 -24.84 -2.18
C VAL A 313 10.68 -24.72 -3.47
N THR A 314 9.37 -24.62 -3.33
CA THR A 314 8.50 -24.22 -4.44
C THR A 314 8.05 -22.79 -4.22
N LEU A 315 8.19 -21.97 -5.26
CA LEU A 315 7.74 -20.60 -5.30
C LEU A 315 6.43 -20.52 -6.09
N SER A 316 5.39 -20.01 -5.47
CA SER A 316 4.11 -19.69 -6.09
C SER A 316 3.79 -18.22 -5.90
N GLY A 317 2.68 -17.73 -6.46
CA GLY A 317 2.30 -16.33 -6.26
C GLY A 317 0.94 -16.01 -6.86
N ALA A 318 0.50 -14.80 -6.59
CA ALA A 318 -0.70 -14.21 -7.16
C ALA A 318 -0.50 -12.71 -7.38
N HIS A 319 -1.16 -12.15 -8.38
CA HIS A 319 -1.22 -10.71 -8.55
C HIS A 319 -2.17 -10.11 -7.51
N ILE A 320 -1.66 -9.19 -6.68
CA ILE A 320 -2.44 -8.48 -5.67
C ILE A 320 -2.65 -7.04 -6.17
N PRO A 321 -3.85 -6.68 -6.58
CA PRO A 321 -4.13 -5.37 -7.16
C PRO A 321 -3.77 -4.19 -6.26
N SER A 322 -4.05 -4.27 -4.96
CA SER A 322 -3.70 -3.20 -4.02
C SER A 322 -2.19 -3.03 -3.86
N PHE A 323 -1.39 -4.09 -4.04
CA PHE A 323 0.08 -4.02 -4.02
C PHE A 323 0.67 -3.67 -5.40
N ASP A 324 -0.15 -3.75 -6.46
CA ASP A 324 0.26 -3.54 -7.86
C ASP A 324 1.47 -4.39 -8.26
N CYS A 325 1.46 -5.66 -7.86
CA CYS A 325 2.52 -6.61 -8.19
C CYS A 325 2.10 -8.07 -7.97
N ASN A 326 2.91 -8.99 -8.53
CA ASN A 326 2.84 -10.40 -8.18
C ASN A 326 3.51 -10.60 -6.81
N TRP A 327 2.73 -11.07 -5.84
CA TRP A 327 3.23 -11.44 -4.53
C TRP A 327 3.56 -12.92 -4.47
N ASN A 328 4.64 -13.27 -3.82
CA ASN A 328 5.16 -14.63 -3.83
C ASN A 328 5.11 -15.30 -2.46
N PHE A 329 4.91 -16.61 -2.50
CA PHE A 329 4.89 -17.51 -1.35
C PHE A 329 5.87 -18.65 -1.61
N ALA A 330 6.75 -18.90 -0.64
CA ALA A 330 7.75 -19.97 -0.71
C ALA A 330 7.38 -21.10 0.25
N SER A 331 7.30 -22.31 -0.25
CA SER A 331 6.87 -23.48 0.51
C SER A 331 7.90 -24.60 0.46
N SER A 332 8.03 -25.33 1.58
CA SER A 332 8.88 -26.52 1.71
C SER A 332 8.20 -27.59 2.54
N ILE A 333 8.48 -28.86 2.23
CA ILE A 333 7.98 -30.02 2.97
C ILE A 333 9.07 -30.52 3.93
N MET A 334 8.69 -30.77 5.19
CA MET A 334 9.55 -31.38 6.20
C MET A 334 9.82 -32.85 5.85
N LYS A 335 11.07 -33.18 5.56
CA LYS A 335 11.53 -34.57 5.27
C LYS A 335 11.64 -35.42 6.50
#